data_86e52a40eab776ae8a1dfb109c9e7d38
#
_entry.id   86e52a40eab776ae8a1dfb109c9e7d38
#
_cell.length_a   1.000
_cell.length_b   1.000
_cell.length_c   1.000
_cell.angle_alpha   90.00
_cell.angle_beta   90.00
_cell.angle_gamma   90.00
#
_symmetry.space_group_name_H-M   'P 1'
#
loop_
_entity.id
_entity.type
_entity.pdbx_description
1 polymer ?
#
loop_
_entity_poly.entity_id
_entity_poly.type
_entity_poly.pdbx_seq_one_letter_code
_entity_poly.pdbx_strand_id
1 'polypeptide(L)'
;MPEVNPTRKLLRLEVRNSQVPIERKPEWIRTTAKMGPEYKQLHSLVKDQGLNTVCQEAGCPNIFECWEDREATFLIGGSQCTRRCDFCQIDTGKPAAFDADEPRRVGDSVTKMQLRYATVTGVARDDLPDEGAWLYAETIRQIHKQSPGTGVEILVPDFSGN
;
A
#
# COMPACT_ATOMS: atom_id res chain seq x y z
N MET A 1 -14.52 -28.90 -3.06
CA MET A 1 -13.96 -27.56 -3.34
C MET A 1 -13.66 -26.93 -2.00
N PRO A 2 -12.47 -26.39 -1.74
CA PRO A 2 -12.23 -25.66 -0.51
C PRO A 2 -13.18 -24.46 -0.48
N GLU A 3 -13.93 -24.31 0.61
CA GLU A 3 -14.78 -23.14 0.83
C GLU A 3 -13.93 -21.87 0.80
N VAL A 4 -14.19 -21.02 -0.17
CA VAL A 4 -13.55 -19.69 -0.23
C VAL A 4 -14.16 -18.86 0.89
N ASN A 5 -13.32 -18.33 1.78
CA ASN A 5 -13.78 -17.39 2.81
C ASN A 5 -14.52 -16.22 2.12
N PRO A 6 -15.83 -16.02 2.39
CA PRO A 6 -16.65 -15.04 1.68
C PRO A 6 -16.19 -13.58 1.88
N THR A 7 -15.31 -13.33 2.85
CA THR A 7 -14.77 -12.01 3.14
C THR A 7 -13.40 -11.77 2.50
N ARG A 8 -12.81 -12.78 1.82
CA ARG A 8 -11.52 -12.63 1.14
C ARG A 8 -11.70 -11.86 -0.17
N LYS A 9 -10.99 -10.76 -0.32
CA LYS A 9 -10.85 -10.07 -1.60
C LYS A 9 -10.13 -10.99 -2.60
N LEU A 10 -10.80 -11.34 -3.70
CA LEU A 10 -10.17 -12.13 -4.77
C LEU A 10 -9.23 -11.24 -5.57
N LEU A 11 -8.05 -11.75 -5.89
CA LEU A 11 -7.16 -11.09 -6.83
C LEU A 11 -7.84 -10.99 -8.21
N ARG A 12 -7.60 -9.90 -8.94
CA ARG A 12 -8.18 -9.72 -10.30
C ARG A 12 -7.86 -10.88 -11.23
N LEU A 13 -6.67 -11.45 -11.10
CA LEU A 13 -6.27 -12.64 -11.84
C LEU A 13 -7.12 -13.87 -11.49
N GLU A 14 -7.43 -14.07 -10.20
CA GLU A 14 -8.31 -15.16 -9.75
C GLU A 14 -9.72 -14.99 -10.29
N VAL A 15 -10.24 -13.76 -10.35
CA VAL A 15 -11.55 -13.47 -10.94
C VAL A 15 -11.57 -13.78 -12.44
N ARG A 16 -10.53 -13.38 -13.18
CA ARG A 16 -10.40 -13.69 -14.61
C ARG A 16 -10.31 -15.20 -14.89
N ASN A 17 -9.62 -15.93 -14.03
CA ASN A 17 -9.37 -17.36 -14.17
C ASN A 17 -10.28 -18.22 -13.28
N SER A 18 -11.40 -17.69 -12.81
CA SER A 18 -12.31 -18.39 -11.88
C SER A 18 -12.85 -19.72 -12.43
N GLN A 19 -12.83 -19.90 -13.75
CA GLN A 19 -13.25 -21.13 -14.43
C GLN A 19 -12.10 -22.12 -14.69
N VAL A 20 -10.86 -21.71 -14.44
CA VAL A 20 -9.69 -22.56 -14.61
C VAL A 20 -9.33 -23.16 -13.26
N PRO A 21 -9.21 -24.50 -13.12
CA PRO A 21 -8.75 -25.11 -11.89
C PRO A 21 -7.37 -24.58 -11.52
N ILE A 22 -7.26 -23.98 -10.35
CA ILE A 22 -5.96 -23.54 -9.82
C ILE A 22 -5.29 -24.78 -9.23
N GLU A 23 -4.20 -25.23 -9.86
CA GLU A 23 -3.40 -26.30 -9.31
C GLU A 23 -2.81 -25.90 -7.95
N ARG A 24 -2.63 -26.88 -7.07
CA ARG A 24 -1.99 -26.65 -5.77
C ARG A 24 -0.57 -26.14 -5.99
N LYS A 25 -0.25 -25.01 -5.35
CA LYS A 25 1.13 -24.48 -5.41
C LYS A 25 2.14 -25.51 -4.92
N PRO A 26 3.33 -25.57 -5.55
CA PRO A 26 4.41 -26.45 -5.10
C PRO A 26 4.73 -26.26 -3.62
N GLU A 27 5.17 -27.31 -2.96
CA GLU A 27 5.41 -27.27 -1.50
C GLU A 27 6.50 -26.29 -1.07
N TRP A 28 7.43 -25.98 -1.95
CA TRP A 28 8.49 -25.02 -1.70
C TRP A 28 8.00 -23.55 -1.73
N ILE A 29 6.82 -23.26 -2.31
CA ILE A 29 6.17 -21.94 -2.24
C ILE A 29 5.34 -21.91 -0.95
N ARG A 30 6.01 -21.84 0.18
CA ARG A 30 5.37 -21.64 1.49
C ARG A 30 6.02 -20.46 2.18
N THR A 31 5.23 -19.56 2.71
CA THR A 31 5.69 -18.54 3.65
C THR A 31 5.08 -18.81 5.02
N THR A 32 5.82 -18.51 6.06
CA THR A 32 5.33 -18.59 7.43
C THR A 32 4.82 -17.22 7.83
N ALA A 33 3.56 -17.13 8.23
CA ALA A 33 3.00 -15.88 8.73
C ALA A 33 3.63 -15.55 10.11
N LYS A 34 4.63 -14.68 10.12
CA LYS A 34 5.24 -14.16 11.34
C LYS A 34 4.44 -12.95 11.81
N MET A 35 3.56 -13.13 12.79
CA MET A 35 2.77 -12.05 13.40
C MET A 35 3.33 -11.71 14.78
N GLY A 36 4.58 -11.30 14.82
CA GLY A 36 5.29 -10.90 16.03
C GLY A 36 4.85 -9.53 16.59
N PRO A 37 5.59 -8.99 17.55
CA PRO A 37 5.26 -7.70 18.15
C PRO A 37 5.36 -6.54 17.17
N GLU A 38 6.35 -6.54 16.29
CA GLU A 38 6.57 -5.48 15.30
C GLU A 38 5.42 -5.43 14.28
N TYR A 39 5.02 -6.58 13.74
CA TYR A 39 3.84 -6.67 12.86
C TYR A 39 2.58 -6.09 13.51
N LYS A 40 2.31 -6.45 14.78
CA LYS A 40 1.13 -5.98 15.51
C LYS A 40 1.17 -4.47 15.73
N GLN A 41 2.34 -3.96 16.08
CA GLN A 41 2.54 -2.51 16.28
C GLN A 41 2.31 -1.74 14.98
N LEU A 42 2.88 -2.20 13.87
CA LEU A 42 2.67 -1.60 12.55
C LEU A 42 1.20 -1.64 12.14
N HIS A 43 0.55 -2.78 12.30
CA HIS A 43 -0.87 -2.94 11.96
C HIS A 43 -1.75 -1.95 12.72
N SER A 44 -1.53 -1.80 14.03
CA SER A 44 -2.27 -0.82 14.85
C SER A 44 -1.96 0.60 14.39
N LEU A 45 -0.69 0.93 14.15
CA LEU A 45 -0.28 2.26 13.75
C LEU A 45 -0.92 2.70 12.42
N VAL A 46 -0.86 1.84 11.39
CA VAL A 46 -1.46 2.12 10.08
C VAL A 46 -2.97 2.37 10.22
N LYS A 47 -3.65 1.53 11.00
CA LYS A 47 -5.08 1.66 11.27
C LYS A 47 -5.42 2.94 12.05
N ASP A 48 -4.69 3.22 13.12
CA ASP A 48 -4.97 4.37 14.01
C ASP A 48 -4.69 5.71 13.33
N GLN A 49 -3.74 5.73 12.39
CA GLN A 49 -3.44 6.91 11.58
C GLN A 49 -4.34 7.02 10.33
N GLY A 50 -5.23 6.06 10.09
CA GLY A 50 -6.10 6.04 8.90
C GLY A 50 -5.30 6.05 7.59
N LEU A 51 -4.18 5.34 7.56
CA LEU A 51 -3.31 5.23 6.38
C LEU A 51 -3.63 3.97 5.58
N ASN A 52 -3.28 4.00 4.29
CA ASN A 52 -3.34 2.85 3.41
C ASN A 52 -1.93 2.33 3.13
N THR A 53 -1.79 1.03 2.93
CA THR A 53 -0.53 0.41 2.51
C THR A 53 -0.78 -0.53 1.34
N VAL A 54 0.16 -0.58 0.41
CA VAL A 54 0.12 -1.58 -0.69
C VAL A 54 0.11 -2.99 -0.12
N CYS A 55 0.80 -3.18 1.02
CA CYS A 55 0.87 -4.48 1.70
C CYS A 55 -0.52 -5.03 2.04
N GLN A 56 -1.45 -4.16 2.46
CA GLN A 56 -2.84 -4.54 2.77
C GLN A 56 -3.72 -4.49 1.52
N GLU A 57 -3.70 -3.38 0.79
CA GLU A 57 -4.62 -3.14 -0.33
C GLU A 57 -4.39 -4.10 -1.51
N ALA A 58 -3.13 -4.45 -1.78
CA ALA A 58 -2.77 -5.41 -2.80
C ALA A 58 -2.74 -6.87 -2.31
N GLY A 59 -3.00 -7.12 -1.01
CA GLY A 59 -2.95 -8.46 -0.45
C GLY A 59 -1.58 -9.12 -0.57
N CYS A 60 -0.52 -8.36 -0.31
CA CYS A 60 0.86 -8.81 -0.45
C CYS A 60 1.15 -10.03 0.44
N PRO A 61 1.65 -11.16 -0.10
CA PRO A 61 1.94 -12.34 0.71
C PRO A 61 3.13 -12.14 1.66
N ASN A 62 3.99 -11.16 1.42
CA ASN A 62 5.18 -10.88 2.20
C ASN A 62 4.94 -9.93 3.37
N ILE A 63 3.71 -9.45 3.55
CA ILE A 63 3.35 -8.47 4.60
C ILE A 63 3.83 -8.89 5.99
N PHE A 64 3.79 -10.19 6.32
CA PHE A 64 4.17 -10.70 7.62
C PHE A 64 5.67 -10.59 7.89
N GLU A 65 6.50 -10.76 6.86
CA GLU A 65 7.94 -10.65 6.95
C GLU A 65 8.38 -9.19 6.95
N CYS A 66 7.93 -8.42 5.93
CA CYS A 66 8.27 -7.00 5.81
C CYS A 66 7.87 -6.20 7.06
N TRP A 67 6.67 -6.43 7.57
CA TRP A 67 6.20 -5.69 8.74
C TRP A 67 6.91 -6.09 10.04
N GLU A 68 7.35 -7.34 10.18
CA GLU A 68 8.20 -7.75 11.29
C GLU A 68 9.60 -7.13 11.19
N ASP A 69 10.08 -6.89 9.97
CA ASP A 69 11.35 -6.23 9.68
C ASP A 69 11.26 -4.68 9.65
N ARG A 70 10.09 -4.13 10.02
CA ARG A 70 9.78 -2.68 10.01
C ARG A 70 9.90 -2.04 8.63
N GLU A 71 9.44 -2.75 7.61
CA GLU A 71 9.35 -2.26 6.25
C GLU A 71 7.90 -2.17 5.81
N ALA A 72 7.49 -1.05 5.24
CA ALA A 72 6.16 -0.86 4.72
C ALA A 72 6.16 0.01 3.46
N THR A 73 5.27 -0.29 2.53
CA THR A 73 5.01 0.55 1.36
C THR A 73 3.71 1.31 1.59
N PHE A 74 3.82 2.61 1.81
CA PHE A 74 2.66 3.49 1.97
C PHE A 74 1.94 3.68 0.63
N LEU A 75 0.62 3.69 0.68
CA LEU A 75 -0.24 4.01 -0.46
C LEU A 75 -0.93 5.35 -0.16
N ILE A 76 -0.54 6.41 -0.88
CA ILE A 76 -1.09 7.75 -0.69
C ILE A 76 -2.17 8.09 -1.72
N GLY A 77 -2.97 9.10 -1.44
CA GLY A 77 -4.08 9.53 -2.30
C GLY A 77 -5.38 8.76 -2.08
N GLY A 78 -5.43 7.93 -1.04
CA GLY A 78 -6.59 7.12 -0.67
C GLY A 78 -6.49 5.67 -1.13
N SER A 79 -7.59 4.92 -1.05
CA SER A 79 -7.67 3.49 -1.35
C SER A 79 -8.25 3.16 -2.74
N GLN A 80 -8.70 4.18 -3.49
CA GLN A 80 -9.30 3.99 -4.82
C GLN A 80 -8.56 4.78 -5.89
N CYS A 81 -8.22 4.09 -6.98
CA CYS A 81 -7.49 4.64 -8.10
C CYS A 81 -8.45 5.05 -9.22
N THR A 82 -8.18 6.18 -9.90
CA THR A 82 -8.93 6.59 -11.09
C THR A 82 -8.64 5.69 -12.29
N ARG A 83 -7.51 4.98 -12.28
CA ARG A 83 -7.05 4.12 -13.38
C ARG A 83 -7.16 2.63 -13.04
N ARG A 84 -7.30 1.81 -14.07
CA ARG A 84 -7.39 0.36 -13.96
C ARG A 84 -6.27 -0.32 -14.74
N CYS A 85 -5.19 -0.63 -14.04
CA CYS A 85 -4.10 -1.42 -14.61
C CYS A 85 -4.37 -2.92 -14.43
N ASP A 86 -4.11 -3.71 -15.45
CA ASP A 86 -4.43 -5.16 -15.44
C ASP A 86 -3.66 -5.98 -14.41
N PHE A 87 -2.46 -5.54 -14.07
CA PHE A 87 -1.61 -6.17 -13.06
C PHE A 87 -1.86 -5.69 -11.63
N CYS A 88 -2.58 -4.57 -11.46
CA CYS A 88 -2.74 -3.90 -10.17
C CYS A 88 -3.96 -4.45 -9.41
N GLN A 89 -3.82 -4.66 -8.09
CA GLN A 89 -4.88 -5.15 -7.22
C GLN A 89 -5.62 -4.04 -6.47
N ILE A 90 -5.14 -2.79 -6.58
CA ILE A 90 -5.79 -1.63 -5.97
C ILE A 90 -7.17 -1.42 -6.60
N ASP A 91 -8.15 -1.12 -5.78
CA ASP A 91 -9.52 -0.88 -6.23
C ASP A 91 -9.60 0.35 -7.14
N THR A 92 -10.38 0.21 -8.20
CA THR A 92 -10.67 1.29 -9.14
C THR A 92 -12.04 1.87 -8.83
N GLY A 93 -12.15 3.18 -8.78
CA GLY A 93 -13.42 3.84 -8.51
C GLY A 93 -13.25 5.35 -8.40
N LYS A 94 -14.31 6.00 -7.89
CA LYS A 94 -14.24 7.43 -7.57
C LYS A 94 -13.47 7.60 -6.27
N PRO A 95 -12.31 8.28 -6.28
CA PRO A 95 -11.54 8.50 -5.07
C PRO A 95 -12.32 9.30 -4.02
N ALA A 96 -11.96 9.09 -2.75
CA ALA A 96 -12.42 9.92 -1.65
C ALA A 96 -11.94 11.39 -1.82
N ALA A 97 -12.52 12.27 -1.02
CA ALA A 97 -12.08 13.67 -0.98
C ALA A 97 -10.57 13.75 -0.71
N PHE A 98 -9.95 14.77 -1.29
CA PHE A 98 -8.53 15.06 -1.09
C PHE A 98 -8.25 15.33 0.39
N ASP A 99 -7.23 14.66 0.93
CA ASP A 99 -6.79 14.79 2.31
C ASP A 99 -5.39 15.42 2.36
N ALA A 100 -5.34 16.72 2.63
CA ALA A 100 -4.10 17.48 2.73
C ALA A 100 -3.25 17.12 3.97
N ASP A 101 -3.81 16.42 4.96
CA ASP A 101 -3.10 16.00 6.17
C ASP A 101 -2.46 14.60 6.06
N GLU A 102 -2.80 13.83 5.02
CA GLU A 102 -2.24 12.50 4.79
C GLU A 102 -0.70 12.50 4.76
N PRO A 103 0.00 13.43 4.06
CA PRO A 103 1.46 13.49 4.05
C PRO A 103 2.09 13.61 5.45
N ARG A 104 1.49 14.44 6.33
CA ARG A 104 1.96 14.60 7.70
C ARG A 104 1.84 13.29 8.50
N ARG A 105 0.70 12.60 8.36
CA ARG A 105 0.46 11.32 9.05
C ARG A 105 1.40 10.22 8.55
N VAL A 106 1.75 10.23 7.25
CA VAL A 106 2.78 9.33 6.72
C VAL A 106 4.14 9.63 7.38
N GLY A 107 4.56 10.89 7.46
CA GLY A 107 5.79 11.29 8.14
C GLY A 107 5.81 10.88 9.62
N ASP A 108 4.72 11.12 10.34
CA ASP A 108 4.55 10.67 11.74
C ASP A 108 4.72 9.15 11.87
N SER A 109 4.16 8.40 10.93
CA SER A 109 4.22 6.93 10.95
C SER A 109 5.63 6.42 10.65
N VAL A 110 6.32 6.99 9.67
CA VAL A 110 7.73 6.68 9.37
C VAL A 110 8.61 6.88 10.60
N THR A 111 8.39 7.98 11.33
CA THR A 111 9.12 8.28 12.58
C THR A 111 8.80 7.26 13.68
N LYS A 112 7.54 6.96 13.93
CA LYS A 112 7.10 5.99 14.95
C LYS A 112 7.59 4.58 14.66
N MET A 113 7.64 4.20 13.39
CA MET A 113 8.15 2.91 12.93
C MET A 113 9.68 2.86 12.92
N GLN A 114 10.35 3.99 13.10
CA GLN A 114 11.80 4.10 13.02
C GLN A 114 12.37 3.52 11.71
N LEU A 115 11.70 3.82 10.59
CA LEU A 115 12.12 3.31 9.29
C LEU A 115 13.45 3.95 8.87
N ARG A 116 14.35 3.12 8.40
CA ARG A 116 15.58 3.59 7.73
C ARG A 116 15.30 3.96 6.28
N TYR A 117 14.27 3.33 5.70
CA TYR A 117 13.86 3.47 4.31
C TYR A 117 12.35 3.37 4.19
N ALA A 118 11.74 4.33 3.55
CA ALA A 118 10.30 4.38 3.34
C ALA A 118 9.99 4.34 1.85
N THR A 119 9.25 3.34 1.41
CA THR A 119 8.71 3.29 0.06
C THR A 119 7.32 3.91 0.05
N VAL A 120 7.08 4.86 -0.85
CA VAL A 120 5.80 5.54 -1.01
C VAL A 120 5.33 5.41 -2.44
N THR A 121 4.14 4.89 -2.61
CA THR A 121 3.43 4.90 -3.89
C THR A 121 2.05 5.51 -3.69
N GLY A 122 1.28 5.69 -4.76
CA GLY A 122 -0.04 6.27 -4.64
C GLY A 122 -0.99 5.76 -5.71
N VAL A 123 -2.27 5.99 -5.46
CA VAL A 123 -3.29 5.84 -6.48
C VAL A 123 -3.18 6.97 -7.51
N ALA A 124 -3.53 6.73 -8.76
CA ALA A 124 -3.70 7.80 -9.72
C ALA A 124 -4.90 8.67 -9.31
N ARG A 125 -4.73 9.97 -9.40
CA ARG A 125 -5.71 11.01 -9.03
C ARG A 125 -5.97 11.95 -10.19
N ASP A 126 -6.34 11.38 -11.36
CA ASP A 126 -6.69 12.16 -12.56
C ASP A 126 -7.87 13.13 -12.32
N ASP A 127 -8.51 13.01 -11.16
CA ASP A 127 -9.56 13.92 -10.67
C ASP A 127 -9.02 15.23 -10.06
N LEU A 128 -7.71 15.29 -9.76
CA LEU A 128 -7.05 16.48 -9.20
C LEU A 128 -6.33 17.31 -10.30
N PRO A 129 -6.24 18.61 -10.16
CA PRO A 129 -5.62 19.48 -11.16
C PRO A 129 -4.13 19.18 -11.43
N ASP A 130 -3.43 18.67 -10.42
CA ASP A 130 -2.01 18.28 -10.46
C ASP A 130 -1.81 16.77 -10.49
N GLU A 131 -2.90 16.01 -10.73
CA GLU A 131 -2.94 14.54 -10.71
C GLU A 131 -2.36 13.92 -9.44
N GLY A 132 -2.30 14.69 -8.36
CA GLY A 132 -1.80 14.27 -7.05
C GLY A 132 -0.29 14.47 -6.87
N ALA A 133 0.40 15.18 -7.75
CA ALA A 133 1.85 15.41 -7.64
C ALA A 133 2.24 16.11 -6.33
N TRP A 134 1.39 17.03 -5.83
CA TRP A 134 1.60 17.68 -4.54
C TRP A 134 1.69 16.68 -3.38
N LEU A 135 0.85 15.63 -3.38
CA LEU A 135 0.86 14.61 -2.33
C LEU A 135 2.22 13.93 -2.20
N TYR A 136 2.83 13.56 -3.32
CA TYR A 136 4.17 12.97 -3.32
C TYR A 136 5.22 13.95 -2.80
N ALA A 137 5.22 15.16 -3.33
CA ALA A 137 6.18 16.19 -2.93
C ALA A 137 6.07 16.52 -1.44
N GLU A 138 4.85 16.67 -0.93
CA GLU A 138 4.63 16.99 0.48
C GLU A 138 4.94 15.80 1.39
N THR A 139 4.65 14.58 0.96
CA THR A 139 5.00 13.37 1.72
C THR A 139 6.51 13.26 1.92
N ILE A 140 7.30 13.50 0.86
CA ILE A 140 8.77 13.53 0.96
C ILE A 140 9.23 14.60 1.96
N ARG A 141 8.68 15.83 1.88
CA ARG A 141 9.03 16.92 2.78
C ARG A 141 8.70 16.58 4.23
N GLN A 142 7.55 16.00 4.48
CA GLN A 142 7.12 15.60 5.83
C GLN A 142 7.98 14.48 6.40
N ILE A 143 8.33 13.48 5.59
CA ILE A 143 9.25 12.41 6.02
C ILE A 143 10.61 13.00 6.39
N HIS A 144 11.22 13.80 5.51
CA HIS A 144 12.54 14.39 5.77
C HIS A 144 12.53 15.38 6.94
N LYS A 145 11.43 16.10 7.15
CA LYS A 145 11.25 17.01 8.29
C LYS A 145 11.24 16.27 9.63
N GLN A 146 10.57 15.11 9.68
CA GLN A 146 10.32 14.37 10.91
C GLN A 146 11.36 13.28 11.15
N SER A 147 11.94 12.74 10.09
CA SER A 147 12.97 11.68 10.10
C SER A 147 14.08 11.98 9.08
N PRO A 148 14.98 12.95 9.36
CA PRO A 148 15.96 13.43 8.38
C PRO A 148 16.91 12.35 7.84
N GLY A 149 17.10 11.25 8.59
CA GLY A 149 17.97 10.14 8.20
C GLY A 149 17.29 9.03 7.38
N THR A 150 15.98 9.12 7.16
CA THR A 150 15.23 8.11 6.42
C THR A 150 15.38 8.31 4.91
N GLY A 151 15.84 7.27 4.20
CA GLY A 151 15.78 7.25 2.73
C GLY A 151 14.34 7.15 2.23
N VAL A 152 14.01 7.84 1.15
CA VAL A 152 12.66 7.83 0.57
C VAL A 152 12.72 7.40 -0.89
N GLU A 153 11.99 6.34 -1.20
CA GLU A 153 11.71 5.90 -2.57
C GLU A 153 10.28 6.25 -2.94
N ILE A 154 10.08 6.76 -4.12
CA ILE A 154 8.74 7.02 -4.65
C ILE A 154 8.48 6.29 -5.94
N LEU A 155 7.28 5.72 -6.06
CA LEU A 155 6.75 5.11 -7.28
C LEU A 155 5.56 5.94 -7.73
N VAL A 156 5.75 6.77 -8.73
CA VAL A 156 4.76 7.74 -9.19
C VAL A 156 3.99 7.27 -10.42
N PRO A 157 2.75 7.76 -10.64
CA PRO A 157 2.05 7.61 -11.93
C PRO A 157 2.75 8.48 -13.01
N ASP A 158 2.27 8.37 -14.23
CA ASP A 158 2.85 9.10 -15.37
C ASP A 158 2.48 10.58 -15.44
N PHE A 159 1.58 11.06 -14.55
CA PHE A 159 1.03 12.42 -14.52
C PHE A 159 0.65 12.94 -15.91
N SER A 160 0.07 12.06 -16.76
CA SER A 160 -0.30 12.34 -18.16
C SER A 160 0.84 12.93 -19.00
N GLY A 161 2.10 12.71 -18.59
CA GLY A 161 3.30 13.20 -19.29
C GLY A 161 3.68 14.64 -18.95
N ASN A 162 3.11 15.22 -17.89
CA ASN A 162 3.41 16.58 -17.42
C ASN A 162 4.62 16.63 -16.48
#